data_7eaecd51c5da3f4f59e432c3200c33a9
#
_entry.id   7eaecd51c5da3f4f59e432c3200c33a9
#
_cell.length_a   1.000
_cell.length_b   1.000
_cell.length_c   1.000
_cell.angle_alpha   90.00
_cell.angle_beta   90.00
_cell.angle_gamma   90.00
#
_symmetry.space_group_name_H-M   'P 1'
#
loop_
_entity.id
_entity.type
_entity.pdbx_description
1 polymer ?
#
loop_
_entity_poly.entity_id
_entity_poly.type
_entity_poly.pdbx_seq_one_letter_code
_entity_poly.pdbx_strand_id
1 'polypeptide(L)'
;MRLVVRALTVAAAAATALLIGTSGAQATANGSDPVFDNPPAGTATIGILATKLTHADATARLRSSGITWSSSGGCSNRNNATCTSFDQVNLTTIQGIQTLRSASGCAINVTGGTETGHASGTYSHWNGYKLDTSLSTCLNNYIQGNFSSIGGSKWESGAGNIYYKEGNHWDITYYNCGGC
;
A
#
# COMPACT_ATOMS: atom_id res chain seq x y z
N MET A 1 5.41 58.98 -49.90
CA MET A 1 5.47 57.55 -49.57
C MET A 1 6.10 57.41 -48.17
N ARG A 2 5.29 57.26 -47.11
CA ARG A 2 5.79 57.15 -45.71
C ARG A 2 5.66 55.71 -45.26
N LEU A 3 6.81 55.09 -44.96
CA LEU A 3 6.87 53.76 -44.35
C LEU A 3 6.54 53.89 -42.86
N VAL A 4 5.57 53.11 -42.41
CA VAL A 4 5.24 52.93 -40.99
C VAL A 4 5.86 51.62 -40.53
N VAL A 5 6.86 51.69 -39.69
CA VAL A 5 7.47 50.53 -39.04
C VAL A 5 6.65 50.21 -37.79
N ARG A 6 6.01 49.06 -37.73
CA ARG A 6 5.35 48.51 -36.51
C ARG A 6 6.35 47.72 -35.69
N ALA A 7 6.61 48.15 -34.48
CA ALA A 7 7.40 47.39 -33.51
C ALA A 7 6.52 46.29 -32.91
N LEU A 8 6.96 45.04 -32.98
CA LEU A 8 6.40 43.92 -32.21
C LEU A 8 7.09 43.86 -30.85
N THR A 9 6.32 44.02 -29.80
CA THR A 9 6.74 43.76 -28.41
C THR A 9 6.52 42.26 -28.11
N VAL A 10 7.60 41.52 -27.85
CA VAL A 10 7.55 40.16 -27.37
C VAL A 10 7.48 40.18 -25.86
N ALA A 11 6.38 39.70 -25.30
CA ALA A 11 6.23 39.52 -23.85
C ALA A 11 6.86 38.17 -23.47
N ALA A 12 7.92 38.20 -22.67
CA ALA A 12 8.50 37.02 -22.09
C ALA A 12 7.71 36.61 -20.85
N ALA A 13 7.06 35.46 -20.90
CA ALA A 13 6.42 34.83 -19.74
C ALA A 13 7.48 34.09 -18.91
N ALA A 14 7.75 34.56 -17.71
CA ALA A 14 8.59 33.86 -16.76
C ALA A 14 7.80 32.73 -16.10
N ALA A 15 8.16 31.48 -16.40
CA ALA A 15 7.63 30.31 -15.72
C ALA A 15 8.38 30.13 -14.39
N THR A 16 7.71 30.39 -13.28
CA THR A 16 8.20 30.04 -11.94
C THR A 16 8.00 28.55 -11.69
N ALA A 17 9.08 27.78 -11.73
CA ALA A 17 9.07 26.38 -11.32
C ALA A 17 8.95 26.30 -9.80
N LEU A 18 7.81 25.79 -9.32
CA LEU A 18 7.60 25.47 -7.91
C LEU A 18 8.37 24.17 -7.59
N LEU A 19 9.46 24.27 -6.85
CA LEU A 19 10.16 23.12 -6.29
C LEU A 19 9.31 22.55 -5.15
N ILE A 20 8.56 21.48 -5.43
CA ILE A 20 7.88 20.69 -4.41
C ILE A 20 8.94 19.80 -3.75
N GLY A 21 9.35 20.16 -2.55
CA GLY A 21 10.23 19.34 -1.73
C GLY A 21 9.53 18.04 -1.37
N THR A 22 10.09 16.90 -1.78
CA THR A 22 9.65 15.57 -1.34
C THR A 22 10.13 15.35 0.09
N SER A 23 9.28 15.61 1.07
CA SER A 23 9.52 15.13 2.43
C SER A 23 9.24 13.63 2.44
N GLY A 24 10.30 12.81 2.49
CA GLY A 24 10.17 11.36 2.65
C GLY A 24 9.44 11.04 3.96
N ALA A 25 8.44 10.18 3.89
CA ALA A 25 7.79 9.64 5.07
C ALA A 25 8.82 8.85 5.89
N GLN A 26 9.04 9.24 7.13
CA GLN A 26 9.89 8.49 8.06
C GLN A 26 9.04 7.44 8.76
N ALA A 27 9.29 6.18 8.42
CA ALA A 27 8.77 5.06 9.18
C ALA A 27 9.50 5.00 10.53
N THR A 28 8.77 5.13 11.62
CA THR A 28 9.33 4.87 12.96
C THR A 28 9.32 3.36 13.20
N ALA A 29 10.44 2.71 12.96
CA ALA A 29 10.62 1.30 13.24
C ALA A 29 10.78 1.11 14.77
N ASN A 30 9.68 0.81 15.44
CA ASN A 30 9.70 0.24 16.76
C ASN A 30 8.92 -1.08 16.69
N GLY A 31 9.65 -2.17 16.67
CA GLY A 31 9.05 -3.49 16.61
C GLY A 31 8.95 -4.06 15.20
N SER A 32 8.42 -5.24 15.14
CA SER A 32 8.31 -6.08 13.97
C SER A 32 7.17 -5.72 13.02
N ASP A 33 6.24 -4.86 13.43
CA ASP A 33 5.07 -4.47 12.63
C ASP A 33 4.99 -2.93 12.50
N PRO A 34 5.57 -2.32 11.44
CA PRO A 34 5.62 -0.87 11.31
C PRO A 34 4.24 -0.27 11.03
N VAL A 35 3.93 0.80 11.75
CA VAL A 35 2.70 1.58 11.58
C VAL A 35 3.04 2.95 11.03
N PHE A 36 2.30 3.39 10.02
CA PHE A 36 2.48 4.69 9.39
C PHE A 36 1.27 5.59 9.71
N ASP A 37 1.51 6.68 10.43
CA ASP A 37 0.47 7.66 10.74
C ASP A 37 0.21 8.64 9.59
N ASN A 38 1.21 8.84 8.74
CA ASN A 38 1.11 9.68 7.56
C ASN A 38 1.48 8.89 6.31
N PRO A 39 0.59 8.78 5.32
CA PRO A 39 0.94 8.14 4.05
C PRO A 39 2.04 8.94 3.33
N PRO A 40 2.88 8.28 2.52
CA PRO A 40 3.88 8.97 1.71
C PRO A 40 3.28 10.09 0.86
N ALA A 41 4.08 11.13 0.59
CA ALA A 41 3.67 12.23 -0.26
C ALA A 41 3.32 11.73 -1.66
N GLY A 42 2.12 12.08 -2.16
CA GLY A 42 1.58 11.59 -3.43
C GLY A 42 0.49 10.53 -3.28
N THR A 43 0.32 9.96 -2.09
CA THR A 43 -0.84 9.12 -1.78
C THR A 43 -2.08 9.99 -1.70
N ALA A 44 -2.99 9.90 -2.67
CA ALA A 44 -4.19 10.73 -2.69
C ALA A 44 -5.13 10.34 -1.54
N THR A 45 -5.10 11.12 -0.47
CA THR A 45 -6.11 11.06 0.59
C THR A 45 -7.38 11.74 0.08
N ILE A 46 -8.15 11.06 -0.76
CA ILE A 46 -9.52 11.46 -1.00
C ILE A 46 -10.25 11.04 0.28
N GLY A 47 -10.88 11.98 0.98
CA GLY A 47 -11.63 11.75 2.21
C GLY A 47 -12.91 10.90 2.01
N ILE A 48 -12.77 9.80 1.30
CA ILE A 48 -13.78 8.75 1.17
C ILE A 48 -13.60 7.88 2.41
N LEU A 49 -14.63 7.83 3.25
CA LEU A 49 -14.70 6.84 4.32
C LEU A 49 -14.33 5.47 3.73
N ALA A 50 -13.28 4.86 4.24
CA ALA A 50 -12.81 3.58 3.72
C ALA A 50 -13.95 2.55 3.79
N THR A 51 -14.33 1.99 2.65
CA THR A 51 -15.35 0.93 2.61
C THR A 51 -14.79 -0.29 3.31
N LYS A 52 -15.40 -0.67 4.44
CA LYS A 52 -15.04 -1.87 5.20
C LYS A 52 -15.75 -3.09 4.62
N LEU A 53 -15.00 -4.19 4.50
CA LEU A 53 -15.53 -5.46 4.04
C LEU A 53 -15.80 -6.40 5.24
N THR A 54 -16.76 -7.30 5.06
CA THR A 54 -16.87 -8.49 5.91
C THR A 54 -15.78 -9.49 5.53
N HIS A 55 -15.47 -10.43 6.43
CA HIS A 55 -14.54 -11.53 6.11
C HIS A 55 -15.02 -12.32 4.87
N ALA A 56 -16.30 -12.56 4.73
CA ALA A 56 -16.88 -13.30 3.60
C ALA A 56 -16.68 -12.55 2.27
N ASP A 57 -16.97 -11.24 2.22
CA ASP A 57 -16.80 -10.43 1.00
C ASP A 57 -15.33 -10.32 0.60
N ALA A 58 -14.44 -10.12 1.57
CA ALA A 58 -13.00 -10.06 1.33
C ALA A 58 -12.47 -11.37 0.77
N THR A 59 -12.83 -12.51 1.39
CA THR A 59 -12.38 -13.83 0.93
C THR A 59 -12.94 -14.21 -0.44
N ALA A 60 -14.17 -13.80 -0.78
CA ALA A 60 -14.71 -13.98 -2.13
C ALA A 60 -13.86 -13.25 -3.18
N ARG A 61 -13.43 -12.00 -2.89
CA ARG A 61 -12.56 -11.20 -3.75
C ARG A 61 -11.15 -11.81 -3.87
N LEU A 62 -10.56 -12.28 -2.78
CA LEU A 62 -9.26 -12.94 -2.79
C LEU A 62 -9.31 -14.20 -3.67
N ARG A 63 -10.32 -15.06 -3.49
CA ARG A 63 -10.51 -16.26 -4.32
C ARG A 63 -10.66 -15.93 -5.79
N SER A 64 -11.44 -14.91 -6.16
CA SER A 64 -11.65 -14.54 -7.58
C SER A 64 -10.36 -14.13 -8.29
N SER A 65 -9.34 -13.71 -7.52
CA SER A 65 -8.00 -13.35 -8.03
C SER A 65 -6.97 -14.46 -7.86
N GLY A 66 -7.37 -15.66 -7.41
CA GLY A 66 -6.44 -16.77 -7.16
C GLY A 66 -5.48 -16.52 -6.01
N ILE A 67 -5.88 -15.68 -5.03
CA ILE A 67 -5.14 -15.44 -3.80
C ILE A 67 -5.65 -16.40 -2.73
N THR A 68 -4.72 -17.07 -2.05
CA THR A 68 -5.01 -17.97 -0.93
C THR A 68 -4.70 -17.31 0.40
N TRP A 69 -5.15 -17.91 1.48
CA TRP A 69 -4.76 -17.51 2.83
C TRP A 69 -4.67 -18.73 3.74
N SER A 70 -3.91 -18.57 4.81
CA SER A 70 -3.75 -19.58 5.85
C SER A 70 -3.87 -18.93 7.22
N SER A 71 -4.31 -19.69 8.20
CA SER A 71 -4.47 -19.30 9.58
C SER A 71 -3.85 -20.36 10.49
N SER A 72 -2.99 -19.99 11.41
CA SER A 72 -2.36 -20.92 12.35
C SER A 72 -3.37 -21.60 13.26
N GLY A 73 -4.43 -20.90 13.63
CA GLY A 73 -5.55 -21.44 14.40
C GLY A 73 -6.69 -22.05 13.58
N GLY A 74 -6.58 -22.04 12.24
CA GLY A 74 -7.64 -22.54 11.35
C GLY A 74 -8.96 -21.76 11.47
N CYS A 75 -8.93 -20.47 11.80
CA CYS A 75 -10.09 -19.66 12.15
C CYS A 75 -10.00 -18.25 11.55
N SER A 76 -11.13 -17.50 11.64
CA SER A 76 -11.27 -16.14 11.12
C SER A 76 -11.78 -15.13 12.18
N ASN A 77 -11.66 -15.47 13.46
CA ASN A 77 -12.09 -14.58 14.53
C ASN A 77 -11.08 -13.41 14.68
N ARG A 78 -11.54 -12.19 14.43
CA ARG A 78 -10.73 -10.98 14.52
C ARG A 78 -10.13 -10.71 15.91
N ASN A 79 -10.77 -11.20 16.96
CA ASN A 79 -10.33 -11.03 18.34
C ASN A 79 -9.40 -12.16 18.82
N ASN A 80 -8.86 -12.97 17.91
CA ASN A 80 -7.93 -14.07 18.21
C ASN A 80 -6.69 -13.98 17.33
N ALA A 81 -5.52 -13.78 17.95
CA ALA A 81 -4.23 -13.60 17.27
C ALA A 81 -3.74 -14.83 16.49
N THR A 82 -4.31 -16.01 16.72
CA THR A 82 -3.98 -17.22 15.93
C THR A 82 -4.85 -17.41 14.69
N CYS A 83 -5.90 -16.59 14.54
CA CYS A 83 -6.74 -16.57 13.37
C CYS A 83 -6.14 -15.68 12.28
N THR A 84 -6.65 -15.80 11.05
CA THR A 84 -6.44 -14.81 9.97
C THR A 84 -7.79 -14.27 9.57
N SER A 85 -8.04 -13.03 9.92
CA SER A 85 -9.32 -12.36 9.71
C SER A 85 -9.21 -11.28 8.65
N PHE A 86 -10.25 -11.14 7.84
CA PHE A 86 -10.42 -10.01 6.92
C PHE A 86 -11.66 -9.17 7.29
N ASP A 87 -12.26 -9.43 8.46
CA ASP A 87 -13.38 -8.61 8.93
C ASP A 87 -12.92 -7.18 9.19
N GLN A 88 -13.64 -6.18 8.69
CA GLN A 88 -13.26 -4.77 8.72
C GLN A 88 -11.99 -4.39 7.92
N VAL A 89 -11.52 -5.23 7.01
CA VAL A 89 -10.47 -4.84 6.06
C VAL A 89 -11.01 -3.77 5.10
N ASN A 90 -10.16 -2.83 4.69
CA ASN A 90 -10.56 -1.84 3.70
C ASN A 90 -10.69 -2.49 2.31
N LEU A 91 -11.71 -2.09 1.55
CA LEU A 91 -11.86 -2.51 0.16
C LEU A 91 -10.58 -2.20 -0.65
N THR A 92 -9.98 -1.03 -0.45
CA THR A 92 -8.75 -0.61 -1.11
C THR A 92 -7.56 -1.51 -0.79
N THR A 93 -7.48 -2.04 0.43
CA THR A 93 -6.44 -3.02 0.82
C THR A 93 -6.59 -4.33 0.03
N ILE A 94 -7.82 -4.81 -0.13
CA ILE A 94 -8.09 -6.00 -0.94
C ILE A 94 -7.81 -5.74 -2.42
N GLN A 95 -8.19 -4.57 -2.95
CA GLN A 95 -7.86 -4.18 -4.32
C GLN A 95 -6.35 -4.08 -4.53
N GLY A 96 -5.60 -3.57 -3.55
CA GLY A 96 -4.14 -3.47 -3.61
C GLY A 96 -3.46 -4.83 -3.72
N ILE A 97 -3.86 -5.82 -2.91
CA ILE A 97 -3.29 -7.18 -3.00
C ILE A 97 -3.71 -7.88 -4.31
N GLN A 98 -4.91 -7.62 -4.82
CA GLN A 98 -5.36 -8.12 -6.12
C GLN A 98 -4.51 -7.53 -7.26
N THR A 99 -4.19 -6.23 -7.19
CA THR A 99 -3.29 -5.55 -8.14
C THR A 99 -1.89 -6.15 -8.07
N LEU A 100 -1.34 -6.36 -6.87
CA LEU A 100 -0.05 -7.01 -6.70
C LEU A 100 -0.03 -8.42 -7.31
N ARG A 101 -1.09 -9.20 -7.10
CA ARG A 101 -1.23 -10.55 -7.68
C ARG A 101 -1.24 -10.52 -9.21
N SER A 102 -1.99 -9.59 -9.78
CA SER A 102 -2.10 -9.43 -11.25
C SER A 102 -0.79 -8.96 -11.87
N ALA A 103 -0.18 -7.92 -11.29
CA ALA A 103 1.03 -7.30 -11.82
C ALA A 103 2.27 -8.21 -11.71
N SER A 104 2.42 -8.92 -10.58
CA SER A 104 3.55 -9.80 -10.35
C SER A 104 3.42 -11.16 -11.05
N GLY A 105 2.20 -11.63 -11.29
CA GLY A 105 1.94 -13.02 -11.71
C GLY A 105 2.26 -14.07 -10.64
N CYS A 106 2.73 -13.64 -9.46
CA CYS A 106 3.17 -14.54 -8.39
C CYS A 106 2.00 -15.13 -7.60
N ALA A 107 2.09 -16.39 -7.20
CA ALA A 107 1.18 -16.93 -6.20
C ALA A 107 1.33 -16.15 -4.89
N ILE A 108 0.22 -15.73 -4.29
CA ILE A 108 0.17 -15.00 -3.03
C ILE A 108 -0.66 -15.81 -2.03
N ASN A 109 -0.10 -16.01 -0.84
CA ASN A 109 -0.80 -16.57 0.31
C ASN A 109 -0.76 -15.55 1.45
N VAL A 110 -1.93 -15.07 1.87
CA VAL A 110 -2.08 -14.12 2.98
C VAL A 110 -2.02 -14.89 4.30
N THR A 111 -1.23 -14.40 5.24
CA THR A 111 -0.98 -15.05 6.54
C THR A 111 -1.43 -14.20 7.74
N GLY A 112 -1.67 -12.92 7.53
CA GLY A 112 -2.19 -11.98 8.53
C GLY A 112 -3.14 -10.96 7.89
N GLY A 113 -4.16 -10.59 8.61
CA GLY A 113 -5.18 -9.64 8.16
C GLY A 113 -5.54 -8.63 9.26
N THR A 114 -6.77 -8.60 9.69
CA THR A 114 -7.28 -7.62 10.68
C THR A 114 -7.42 -8.17 12.09
N GLU A 115 -6.92 -9.37 12.36
CA GLU A 115 -6.96 -9.96 13.70
C GLU A 115 -6.08 -9.18 14.68
N THR A 116 -6.34 -9.38 15.98
CA THR A 116 -5.52 -8.84 17.07
C THR A 116 -4.13 -9.46 17.09
N GLY A 117 -3.18 -8.82 17.80
CA GLY A 117 -1.81 -9.31 17.94
C GLY A 117 -0.78 -8.48 17.18
N HIS A 118 -1.21 -7.63 16.27
CA HIS A 118 -0.37 -6.68 15.53
C HIS A 118 -0.25 -5.33 16.24
N ALA A 119 0.74 -4.52 15.84
CA ALA A 119 0.93 -3.18 16.36
C ALA A 119 -0.28 -2.27 16.05
N SER A 120 -0.61 -1.41 17.00
CA SER A 120 -1.70 -0.43 16.85
C SER A 120 -1.25 0.80 16.07
N GLY A 121 -2.19 1.55 15.51
CA GLY A 121 -1.96 2.82 14.81
C GLY A 121 -3.01 3.07 13.72
N THR A 122 -2.92 4.23 13.08
CA THR A 122 -3.88 4.65 12.06
C THR A 122 -3.92 3.68 10.88
N TYR A 123 -2.76 3.34 10.31
CA TYR A 123 -2.63 2.45 9.16
C TYR A 123 -2.22 1.03 9.57
N SER A 124 -2.88 0.49 10.60
CA SER A 124 -2.59 -0.81 11.18
C SER A 124 -3.39 -1.94 10.54
N HIS A 125 -3.06 -3.19 10.89
CA HIS A 125 -3.84 -4.39 10.62
C HIS A 125 -5.26 -4.24 11.15
N TRP A 126 -5.41 -3.89 12.43
CA TRP A 126 -6.71 -3.69 13.06
C TRP A 126 -7.60 -2.70 12.31
N ASN A 127 -7.02 -1.63 11.77
CA ASN A 127 -7.75 -0.63 11.00
C ASN A 127 -7.93 -1.01 9.52
N GLY A 128 -7.47 -2.21 9.12
CA GLY A 128 -7.73 -2.80 7.82
C GLY A 128 -6.84 -2.28 6.68
N TYR A 129 -5.70 -1.67 7.00
CA TYR A 129 -4.77 -1.12 6.01
C TYR A 129 -3.65 -2.08 5.64
N LYS A 130 -3.45 -3.17 6.38
CA LYS A 130 -2.33 -4.07 6.21
C LYS A 130 -2.74 -5.50 5.96
N LEU A 131 -1.89 -6.21 5.23
CA LEU A 131 -1.93 -7.65 5.05
C LEU A 131 -0.53 -8.21 5.11
N ASP A 132 -0.37 -9.34 5.81
CA ASP A 132 0.84 -10.13 5.74
C ASP A 132 0.74 -11.19 4.65
N THR A 133 1.85 -11.46 3.98
CA THR A 133 1.92 -12.54 2.99
C THR A 133 3.15 -13.41 3.20
N SER A 134 3.04 -14.68 2.87
CA SER A 134 4.20 -15.57 2.85
C SER A 134 5.28 -15.06 1.90
N LEU A 135 6.54 -15.25 2.26
CA LEU A 135 7.66 -15.04 1.34
C LEU A 135 7.63 -16.08 0.22
N SER A 136 7.97 -15.64 -0.98
CA SER A 136 8.31 -16.52 -2.10
C SER A 136 9.40 -15.89 -2.95
N THR A 137 10.19 -16.67 -3.63
CA THR A 137 11.24 -16.14 -4.54
C THR A 137 10.63 -15.23 -5.61
N CYS A 138 9.47 -15.61 -6.16
CA CYS A 138 8.75 -14.81 -7.15
C CYS A 138 8.39 -13.43 -6.59
N LEU A 139 7.70 -13.38 -5.46
CA LEU A 139 7.23 -12.14 -4.86
C LEU A 139 8.40 -11.26 -4.37
N ASN A 140 9.44 -11.89 -3.79
CA ASN A 140 10.66 -11.17 -3.39
C ASN A 140 11.32 -10.49 -4.59
N ASN A 141 11.51 -11.21 -5.69
CA ASN A 141 12.14 -10.66 -6.89
C ASN A 141 11.28 -9.54 -7.50
N TYR A 142 9.95 -9.73 -7.52
CA TYR A 142 9.06 -8.71 -8.05
C TYR A 142 9.12 -7.40 -7.24
N ILE A 143 8.94 -7.48 -5.92
CA ILE A 143 8.95 -6.29 -5.05
C ILE A 143 10.32 -5.60 -5.11
N GLN A 144 11.40 -6.35 -4.92
CA GLN A 144 12.75 -5.79 -4.88
C GLN A 144 13.24 -5.27 -6.23
N GLY A 145 12.73 -5.81 -7.34
CA GLY A 145 13.11 -5.39 -8.69
C GLY A 145 12.27 -4.25 -9.27
N ASN A 146 11.06 -4.01 -8.75
CA ASN A 146 10.13 -3.03 -9.35
C ASN A 146 9.80 -1.84 -8.44
N PHE A 147 10.04 -1.95 -7.13
CA PHE A 147 9.74 -0.88 -6.18
C PHE A 147 11.01 -0.21 -5.67
N SER A 148 10.89 1.04 -5.23
CA SER A 148 12.01 1.82 -4.73
C SER A 148 12.40 1.37 -3.32
N SER A 149 13.66 0.98 -3.11
CA SER A 149 14.15 0.70 -1.76
C SER A 149 14.22 2.00 -0.93
N ILE A 150 13.61 1.97 0.25
CA ILE A 150 13.61 3.10 1.20
C ILE A 150 14.43 2.80 2.47
N GLY A 151 15.21 1.70 2.43
CA GLY A 151 16.04 1.26 3.55
C GLY A 151 15.31 0.38 4.56
N GLY A 152 16.03 -0.22 5.49
CA GLY A 152 15.45 -1.03 6.57
C GLY A 152 14.59 -2.20 6.10
N SER A 153 14.97 -2.87 5.02
CA SER A 153 14.19 -3.96 4.40
C SER A 153 12.79 -3.53 3.94
N LYS A 154 12.63 -2.28 3.51
CA LYS A 154 11.38 -1.71 3.02
C LYS A 154 11.49 -1.22 1.60
N TRP A 155 10.40 -1.36 0.85
CA TRP A 155 10.23 -0.90 -0.52
C TRP A 155 8.92 -0.15 -0.65
N GLU A 156 8.94 0.91 -1.44
CA GLU A 156 7.77 1.75 -1.74
C GLU A 156 7.39 1.59 -3.21
N SER A 157 6.13 1.28 -3.47
CA SER A 157 5.59 1.24 -4.82
C SER A 157 5.32 2.65 -5.36
N GLY A 158 5.12 2.79 -6.67
CA GLY A 158 4.73 4.06 -7.29
C GLY A 158 3.41 4.65 -6.76
N ALA A 159 2.57 3.82 -6.16
CA ALA A 159 1.32 4.22 -5.50
C ALA A 159 1.53 4.68 -4.03
N GLY A 160 2.74 4.59 -3.50
CA GLY A 160 3.07 4.91 -2.12
C GLY A 160 2.73 3.82 -1.11
N ASN A 161 2.42 2.59 -1.55
CA ASN A 161 2.25 1.46 -0.65
C ASN A 161 3.61 0.94 -0.18
N ILE A 162 3.69 0.56 1.08
CA ILE A 162 4.94 0.12 1.70
C ILE A 162 4.95 -1.39 1.87
N TYR A 163 6.03 -2.00 1.45
CA TYR A 163 6.32 -3.44 1.52
C TYR A 163 7.50 -3.65 2.44
N TYR A 164 7.25 -4.14 3.63
CA TYR A 164 8.28 -4.43 4.62
C TYR A 164 8.56 -5.93 4.68
N LYS A 165 9.80 -6.32 4.36
CA LYS A 165 10.24 -7.71 4.51
C LYS A 165 10.60 -7.96 5.95
N GLU A 166 9.64 -8.44 6.71
CA GLU A 166 9.73 -8.67 8.14
C GLU A 166 9.98 -10.16 8.42
N GLY A 167 11.24 -10.48 8.75
CA GLY A 167 11.59 -11.86 9.10
C GLY A 167 11.16 -12.88 8.05
N ASN A 168 10.04 -13.54 8.28
CA ASN A 168 9.53 -14.65 7.49
C ASN A 168 8.30 -14.31 6.62
N HIS A 169 7.90 -13.04 6.55
CA HIS A 169 6.73 -12.59 5.76
C HIS A 169 6.96 -11.20 5.15
N TRP A 170 6.07 -10.79 4.26
CA TRP A 170 5.91 -9.40 3.86
C TRP A 170 4.75 -8.79 4.65
N ASP A 171 5.01 -7.75 5.45
CA ASP A 171 4.01 -6.82 5.97
C ASP A 171 3.79 -5.73 4.92
N ILE A 172 2.57 -5.63 4.41
CA ILE A 172 2.25 -4.72 3.31
C ILE A 172 1.21 -3.71 3.78
N THR A 173 1.57 -2.43 3.76
CA THR A 173 0.65 -1.33 4.10
C THR A 173 0.07 -0.75 2.81
N TYR A 174 -1.25 -0.85 2.66
CA TYR A 174 -2.02 -0.21 1.60
C TYR A 174 -2.70 1.03 2.15
N TYR A 175 -2.32 2.22 1.69
CA TYR A 175 -2.95 3.45 2.16
C TYR A 175 -4.36 3.62 1.57
N ASN A 176 -4.66 4.68 0.83
CA ASN A 176 -6.02 4.89 0.31
C ASN A 176 -6.17 4.54 -1.17
N CYS A 177 -5.14 4.00 -1.76
CA CYS A 177 -5.07 3.73 -3.17
C CYS A 177 -4.77 2.27 -3.41
N GLY A 178 -5.78 1.42 -3.31
CA GLY A 178 -5.66 -0.04 -3.42
C GLY A 178 -5.42 -0.54 -4.83
N GLY A 179 -4.92 0.14 -5.72
CA GLY A 179 -4.71 -0.34 -7.09
C GLY A 179 -4.04 0.68 -7.99
N CYS A 180 -3.60 1.78 -7.42
CA CYS A 180 -2.87 2.76 -8.18
C CYS A 180 -1.38 2.69 -7.99
#